data_5b3856df0ba476fde00a86ade6d83834
#
_entry.id   5b3856df0ba476fde00a86ade6d83834
#
_cell.length_a   1.000
_cell.length_b   1.000
_cell.length_c   1.000
_cell.angle_alpha   90.00
_cell.angle_beta   90.00
_cell.angle_gamma   90.00
#
_symmetry.space_group_name_H-M   'P 1'
#
loop_
_entity.id
_entity.type
_entity.pdbx_description
1 polymer ?
#
loop_
_entity_poly.entity_id
_entity_poly.type
_entity_poly.pdbx_seq_one_letter_code
_entity_poly.pdbx_strand_id
1 'polypeptide(L)'
;MTSKRTIGLVVGVLILSVLLPVTLSVWLAHYQAEKEFNHDLNQYGERTILRTHLVVEQAKSALQEIDTFQGRICSPEHLQAMRRASYTHRDIQEVLSLNGMKPECSSLESHSSEMQFPPTNRRTPDGYRVWLTNSNDLGINHDMVALASQRHMVMIDPGSFVDVVPFAQWTINTVLIGSQSGRIVAQSAPFDLLLWQQERHKGNHTFEHDGMLYNLRDYPDIGLSQVVWAPVAPLTDKWHQQLLLWLPLGVLISGLASLLILRMVRNLQSPYHRMLDAINARSLDVYYQPIVSLRSSRIVGAEALARWRQPDGTFLSPEIFVPLAEQTGLITRLTGLIVEKVFEDLGPWLKQHPTQHVSINLDPQDLITTRLPAQLAQQLNKWSLTPSQVALELTERSFIDLKNSASTLSQLRQAGYALYIDDFGTGYSSLSYLQNLDVDIIKIDKSFVDALEFKNVTPHIIEMAKALQLAMVAEGVETECQRRWLAEHGVQFGQGWLFCKALPKAEFITWAQENLAQE
;
A
#
# COMPACT_ATOMS: atom_id res chain seq x y z
N MET A 1 1.48 23.17 -14.62
CA MET A 1 0.68 23.17 -13.37
C MET A 1 0.41 21.77 -12.79
N THR A 2 0.60 20.72 -13.55
CA THR A 2 0.39 19.29 -13.15
C THR A 2 1.43 18.74 -12.17
N SER A 3 2.69 19.16 -12.27
CA SER A 3 3.80 18.65 -11.45
C SER A 3 3.62 18.90 -9.93
N LYS A 4 3.19 20.09 -9.49
CA LYS A 4 3.04 20.40 -8.06
C LYS A 4 1.90 19.62 -7.39
N ARG A 5 0.79 19.37 -8.12
CA ARG A 5 -0.34 18.58 -7.63
C ARG A 5 0.04 17.09 -7.50
N THR A 6 0.77 16.56 -8.48
CA THR A 6 1.23 15.16 -8.45
C THR A 6 2.24 14.91 -7.32
N ILE A 7 3.18 15.84 -7.12
CA ILE A 7 4.13 15.76 -5.99
C ILE A 7 3.38 15.82 -4.65
N GLY A 8 2.42 16.74 -4.49
CA GLY A 8 1.60 16.82 -3.27
C GLY A 8 0.82 15.54 -2.99
N LEU A 9 0.26 14.93 -4.02
CA LEU A 9 -0.48 13.66 -3.89
C LEU A 9 0.45 12.51 -3.49
N VAL A 10 1.62 12.38 -4.10
CA VAL A 10 2.62 11.34 -3.76
C VAL A 10 3.11 11.51 -2.31
N VAL A 11 3.41 12.75 -1.90
CA VAL A 11 3.81 13.04 -0.52
C VAL A 11 2.69 12.71 0.46
N GLY A 12 1.44 13.07 0.15
CA GLY A 12 0.27 12.73 0.97
C GLY A 12 0.08 11.22 1.14
N VAL A 13 0.20 10.46 0.06
CA VAL A 13 0.11 8.99 0.09
C VAL A 13 1.25 8.36 0.89
N LEU A 14 2.48 8.89 0.77
CA LEU A 14 3.62 8.44 1.57
C LEU A 14 3.42 8.71 3.06
N ILE A 15 2.96 9.89 3.43
CA ILE A 15 2.64 10.22 4.83
C ILE A 15 1.56 9.27 5.36
N LEU A 16 0.51 9.03 4.60
CA LEU A 16 -0.58 8.14 5.00
C LEU A 16 -0.09 6.69 5.14
N SER A 17 0.80 6.22 4.25
CA SER A 17 1.37 4.87 4.30
C SER A 17 2.23 4.62 5.53
N VAL A 18 2.77 5.69 6.16
CA VAL A 18 3.51 5.59 7.42
C VAL A 18 2.59 5.72 8.62
N LEU A 19 1.73 6.74 8.65
CA LEU A 19 0.91 7.05 9.82
C LEU A 19 -0.15 6.00 10.09
N LEU A 20 -0.83 5.49 9.05
CA LEU A 20 -1.97 4.60 9.23
C LEU A 20 -1.60 3.25 9.86
N PRO A 21 -0.57 2.50 9.41
CA PRO A 21 -0.21 1.24 10.04
C PRO A 21 0.33 1.42 11.47
N VAL A 22 1.07 2.51 11.74
CA VAL A 22 1.62 2.80 13.08
C VAL A 22 0.50 3.13 14.06
N THR A 23 -0.42 4.04 13.69
CA THR A 23 -1.57 4.39 14.55
C THR A 23 -2.48 3.19 14.80
N LEU A 24 -2.71 2.37 13.77
CA LEU A 24 -3.48 1.14 13.91
C LEU A 24 -2.81 0.14 14.85
N SER A 25 -1.47 0.02 14.80
CA SER A 25 -0.71 -0.86 15.69
C SER A 25 -0.80 -0.41 17.14
N VAL A 26 -0.71 0.89 17.40
CA VAL A 26 -0.86 1.45 18.76
C VAL A 26 -2.28 1.21 19.28
N TRP A 27 -3.28 1.43 18.43
CA TRP A 27 -4.68 1.17 18.80
C TRP A 27 -4.95 -0.31 19.09
N LEU A 28 -4.43 -1.23 18.25
CA LEU A 28 -4.55 -2.68 18.44
C LEU A 28 -3.88 -3.13 19.74
N ALA A 29 -2.69 -2.59 20.04
CA ALA A 29 -1.98 -2.88 21.28
C ALA A 29 -2.81 -2.47 22.51
N HIS A 30 -3.42 -1.29 22.48
CA HIS A 30 -4.29 -0.81 23.55
C HIS A 30 -5.55 -1.66 23.70
N TYR A 31 -6.23 -1.92 22.59
CA TYR A 31 -7.44 -2.75 22.58
C TYR A 31 -7.19 -4.17 23.11
N GLN A 32 -6.07 -4.79 22.73
CA GLN A 32 -5.72 -6.12 23.19
C GLN A 32 -5.38 -6.14 24.69
N ALA A 33 -4.64 -5.15 25.16
CA ALA A 33 -4.31 -5.00 26.58
C ALA A 33 -5.57 -4.83 27.46
N GLU A 34 -6.49 -3.98 27.03
CA GLU A 34 -7.77 -3.76 27.72
C GLU A 34 -8.63 -5.02 27.73
N LYS A 35 -8.72 -5.72 26.61
CA LYS A 35 -9.44 -6.99 26.51
C LYS A 35 -8.89 -8.06 27.45
N GLU A 36 -7.57 -8.21 27.52
CA GLU A 36 -6.89 -9.14 28.40
C GLU A 36 -7.09 -8.78 29.87
N PHE A 37 -6.96 -7.50 30.21
CA PHE A 37 -7.16 -7.02 31.57
C PHE A 37 -8.61 -7.25 32.05
N ASN A 38 -9.59 -6.92 31.24
CA ASN A 38 -11.00 -7.17 31.53
C ASN A 38 -11.32 -8.67 31.63
N HIS A 39 -10.66 -9.51 30.85
CA HIS A 39 -10.79 -10.95 30.95
C HIS A 39 -10.32 -11.47 32.31
N ASP A 40 -9.19 -11.00 32.82
CA ASP A 40 -8.65 -11.36 34.10
C ASP A 40 -9.59 -10.96 35.26
N LEU A 41 -10.12 -9.71 35.21
CA LEU A 41 -11.11 -9.27 36.19
C LEU A 41 -12.37 -10.14 36.18
N ASN A 42 -12.88 -10.45 35.02
CA ASN A 42 -14.06 -11.31 34.84
C ASN A 42 -13.81 -12.72 35.37
N GLN A 43 -12.66 -13.31 35.05
CA GLN A 43 -12.29 -14.65 35.50
C GLN A 43 -12.15 -14.71 37.02
N TYR A 44 -11.59 -13.66 37.64
CA TYR A 44 -11.54 -13.57 39.11
C TYR A 44 -12.93 -13.48 39.73
N GLY A 45 -13.82 -12.67 39.15
CA GLY A 45 -15.21 -12.57 39.55
C GLY A 45 -15.95 -13.90 39.49
N GLU A 46 -15.83 -14.63 38.38
CA GLU A 46 -16.46 -15.95 38.22
C GLU A 46 -15.97 -16.96 39.26
N ARG A 47 -14.67 -16.96 39.58
CA ARG A 47 -14.13 -17.80 40.67
C ARG A 47 -14.69 -17.43 42.02
N THR A 48 -14.87 -16.14 42.30
CA THR A 48 -15.49 -15.69 43.56
C THR A 48 -16.93 -16.17 43.66
N ILE A 49 -17.72 -16.09 42.61
CA ILE A 49 -19.11 -16.60 42.62
C ILE A 49 -19.14 -18.12 42.78
N LEU A 50 -18.26 -18.84 42.10
CA LEU A 50 -18.12 -20.28 42.29
C LEU A 50 -17.78 -20.64 43.75
N ARG A 51 -16.83 -19.90 44.35
CA ARG A 51 -16.48 -20.04 45.77
C ARG A 51 -17.69 -19.77 46.68
N THR A 52 -18.44 -18.70 46.38
CA THR A 52 -19.68 -18.36 47.12
C THR A 52 -20.69 -19.51 47.08
N HIS A 53 -20.91 -20.12 45.92
CA HIS A 53 -21.77 -21.29 45.77
C HIS A 53 -21.29 -22.46 46.64
N LEU A 54 -20.00 -22.77 46.63
CA LEU A 54 -19.42 -23.85 47.41
C LEU A 54 -19.62 -23.63 48.92
N VAL A 55 -19.41 -22.39 49.40
CA VAL A 55 -19.62 -22.04 50.83
C VAL A 55 -21.09 -22.21 51.22
N VAL A 56 -22.02 -21.73 50.39
CA VAL A 56 -23.46 -21.88 50.62
C VAL A 56 -23.88 -23.36 50.64
N GLU A 57 -23.40 -24.16 49.70
CA GLU A 57 -23.72 -25.60 49.65
C GLU A 57 -23.13 -26.37 50.86
N GLN A 58 -21.93 -26.01 51.33
CA GLN A 58 -21.38 -26.56 52.58
C GLN A 58 -22.25 -26.19 53.77
N ALA A 59 -22.75 -24.96 53.86
CA ALA A 59 -23.64 -24.51 54.90
C ALA A 59 -24.97 -25.27 54.90
N LYS A 60 -25.57 -25.47 53.74
CA LYS A 60 -26.79 -26.28 53.59
C LYS A 60 -26.56 -27.73 53.99
N SER A 61 -25.43 -28.32 53.56
CA SER A 61 -25.06 -29.70 53.90
C SER A 61 -24.88 -29.87 55.40
N ALA A 62 -24.22 -28.92 56.09
CA ALA A 62 -24.08 -28.93 57.55
C ALA A 62 -25.44 -28.85 58.25
N LEU A 63 -26.35 -27.99 57.77
CA LEU A 63 -27.70 -27.88 58.28
C LEU A 63 -28.52 -29.17 58.08
N GLN A 64 -28.45 -29.78 56.92
CA GLN A 64 -29.11 -31.05 56.64
C GLN A 64 -28.58 -32.19 57.50
N GLU A 65 -27.25 -32.27 57.70
CA GLU A 65 -26.65 -33.27 58.61
C GLU A 65 -27.17 -33.12 60.03
N ILE A 66 -27.16 -31.89 60.62
CA ILE A 66 -27.56 -31.70 62.01
C ILE A 66 -29.08 -31.79 62.18
N ASP A 67 -29.88 -31.41 61.16
CA ASP A 67 -31.35 -31.52 61.27
C ASP A 67 -31.85 -32.98 61.31
N THR A 68 -31.04 -33.96 60.94
CA THR A 68 -31.35 -35.41 61.09
C THR A 68 -31.19 -35.92 62.52
N PHE A 69 -30.62 -35.11 63.41
CA PHE A 69 -30.45 -35.51 64.80
C PHE A 69 -31.79 -35.72 65.51
N GLN A 70 -31.96 -36.90 66.13
CA GLN A 70 -33.21 -37.31 66.81
C GLN A 70 -33.13 -37.37 68.32
N GLY A 71 -32.05 -36.91 68.92
CA GLY A 71 -31.87 -36.92 70.40
C GLY A 71 -32.46 -35.68 71.06
N ARG A 72 -32.26 -35.59 72.36
CA ARG A 72 -32.66 -34.42 73.18
C ARG A 72 -31.80 -33.20 72.71
N ILE A 73 -32.46 -32.10 72.41
CA ILE A 73 -31.81 -30.85 72.04
C ILE A 73 -30.92 -30.38 73.18
N CYS A 74 -29.76 -29.83 72.91
CA CYS A 74 -28.72 -29.38 73.83
C CYS A 74 -28.17 -30.49 74.76
N SER A 75 -28.41 -31.78 74.49
CA SER A 75 -27.70 -32.84 75.15
C SER A 75 -26.22 -32.91 74.74
N PRO A 76 -25.37 -33.58 75.57
CA PRO A 76 -23.95 -33.75 75.19
C PRO A 76 -23.77 -34.37 73.80
N GLU A 77 -24.63 -35.30 73.41
CA GLU A 77 -24.62 -35.96 72.09
C GLU A 77 -24.99 -34.98 70.97
N HIS A 78 -25.99 -34.09 71.27
CA HIS A 78 -26.36 -33.05 70.29
C HIS A 78 -25.24 -32.03 70.11
N LEU A 79 -24.62 -31.54 71.20
CA LEU A 79 -23.46 -30.67 71.19
C LEU A 79 -22.29 -31.31 70.40
N GLN A 80 -22.05 -32.60 70.57
CA GLN A 80 -21.03 -33.33 69.86
C GLN A 80 -21.36 -33.42 68.33
N ALA A 81 -22.65 -33.65 67.99
CA ALA A 81 -23.08 -33.64 66.59
C ALA A 81 -22.90 -32.26 65.94
N MET A 82 -23.26 -31.17 66.61
CA MET A 82 -23.05 -29.80 66.17
C MET A 82 -21.56 -29.50 65.98
N ARG A 83 -20.70 -29.89 66.94
CA ARG A 83 -19.23 -29.74 66.77
C ARG A 83 -18.68 -30.54 65.62
N ARG A 84 -19.17 -31.75 65.37
CA ARG A 84 -18.79 -32.57 64.24
C ARG A 84 -19.19 -31.90 62.92
N ALA A 85 -20.42 -31.39 62.82
CA ALA A 85 -20.89 -30.68 61.63
C ALA A 85 -20.03 -29.45 61.36
N SER A 86 -19.69 -28.61 62.34
CA SER A 86 -18.78 -27.48 62.19
C SER A 86 -17.38 -27.93 61.75
N TYR A 87 -16.83 -28.99 62.37
CA TYR A 87 -15.49 -29.48 62.05
C TYR A 87 -15.39 -30.10 60.61
N THR A 88 -16.46 -30.81 60.22
CA THR A 88 -16.51 -31.49 58.90
C THR A 88 -16.65 -30.52 57.73
N HIS A 89 -17.34 -29.38 57.95
CA HIS A 89 -17.58 -28.37 56.94
C HIS A 89 -16.69 -27.15 57.20
N ARG A 90 -15.59 -27.05 56.45
CA ARG A 90 -14.46 -26.13 56.64
C ARG A 90 -14.87 -24.66 56.86
N ASP A 91 -15.91 -24.19 56.11
CA ASP A 91 -16.32 -22.79 56.12
C ASP A 91 -17.32 -22.44 57.21
N ILE A 92 -17.73 -23.44 58.05
CA ILE A 92 -18.66 -23.26 59.16
C ILE A 92 -17.89 -23.00 60.46
N GLN A 93 -18.08 -21.81 61.01
CA GLN A 93 -17.42 -21.38 62.22
C GLN A 93 -18.15 -21.92 63.45
N GLU A 94 -19.48 -21.88 63.42
CA GLU A 94 -20.33 -22.25 64.60
C GLU A 94 -21.66 -22.81 64.11
N VAL A 95 -22.20 -23.77 64.83
CA VAL A 95 -23.55 -24.31 64.67
C VAL A 95 -24.36 -24.02 65.94
N LEU A 96 -25.56 -23.46 65.79
CA LEU A 96 -26.48 -23.08 66.84
C LEU A 96 -27.77 -23.89 66.70
N SER A 97 -28.33 -24.30 67.86
CA SER A 97 -29.71 -24.77 67.91
C SER A 97 -30.65 -23.62 68.28
N LEU A 98 -31.75 -23.52 67.53
CA LEU A 98 -32.73 -22.43 67.67
C LEU A 98 -34.07 -22.92 68.19
N ASN A 99 -34.65 -22.17 69.13
CA ASN A 99 -36.06 -22.23 69.46
C ASN A 99 -36.76 -20.95 68.98
N GLY A 100 -37.34 -21.02 67.79
CA GLY A 100 -37.83 -19.83 67.09
C GLY A 100 -36.69 -18.91 66.62
N MET A 101 -36.47 -17.80 67.30
CA MET A 101 -35.41 -16.80 67.03
C MET A 101 -34.37 -16.72 68.13
N LYS A 102 -34.46 -17.60 69.17
CA LYS A 102 -33.52 -17.64 70.29
C LYS A 102 -32.59 -18.84 70.17
N PRO A 103 -31.29 -18.66 70.31
CA PRO A 103 -30.35 -19.77 70.41
C PRO A 103 -30.54 -20.48 71.78
N GLU A 104 -30.59 -21.82 71.75
CA GLU A 104 -30.66 -22.64 72.93
C GLU A 104 -29.31 -23.18 73.39
N CYS A 105 -28.48 -23.53 72.38
CA CYS A 105 -27.11 -23.99 72.58
C CYS A 105 -26.27 -23.83 71.37
N SER A 106 -24.96 -23.85 71.52
CA SER A 106 -23.96 -23.65 70.48
C SER A 106 -22.92 -24.78 70.41
N SER A 107 -22.32 -25.00 69.25
CA SER A 107 -21.18 -25.91 69.11
C SER A 107 -19.93 -25.44 69.89
N LEU A 108 -19.80 -24.13 70.14
CA LEU A 108 -18.67 -23.52 70.84
C LEU A 108 -18.87 -23.39 72.33
N GLU A 109 -20.05 -22.90 72.76
CA GLU A 109 -20.34 -22.59 74.13
C GLU A 109 -21.72 -23.09 74.57
N SER A 110 -21.90 -23.37 75.91
CA SER A 110 -23.18 -23.60 76.56
C SER A 110 -23.87 -22.27 76.89
N HIS A 111 -24.38 -21.65 75.92
CA HIS A 111 -25.05 -20.42 75.57
C HIS A 111 -25.54 -19.46 76.65
N SER A 112 -25.75 -18.15 76.16
CA SER A 112 -26.50 -17.18 76.92
C SER A 112 -27.98 -17.16 76.47
N SER A 113 -28.86 -17.30 77.42
CA SER A 113 -30.32 -17.30 77.22
C SER A 113 -30.92 -15.95 76.85
N GLU A 114 -30.13 -14.88 76.79
CA GLU A 114 -30.60 -13.50 76.53
C GLU A 114 -30.49 -13.06 75.08
N MET A 115 -29.73 -13.76 74.26
CA MET A 115 -29.56 -13.43 72.86
C MET A 115 -30.79 -13.75 71.99
N GLN A 116 -31.21 -12.84 71.11
CA GLN A 116 -32.31 -13.06 70.17
C GLN A 116 -31.94 -12.52 68.80
N PHE A 117 -32.05 -13.38 67.79
CA PHE A 117 -31.83 -12.94 66.44
C PHE A 117 -32.97 -12.05 65.91
N PRO A 118 -32.71 -10.96 65.22
CA PRO A 118 -33.76 -10.13 64.64
C PRO A 118 -34.59 -10.93 63.63
N PRO A 119 -35.87 -10.59 63.42
CA PRO A 119 -36.66 -11.20 62.33
C PRO A 119 -36.00 -11.01 61.01
N THR A 120 -35.96 -12.05 60.15
CA THR A 120 -35.47 -11.95 58.80
C THR A 120 -36.59 -12.23 57.80
N ASN A 121 -36.68 -11.37 56.79
CA ASN A 121 -37.56 -11.57 55.63
C ASN A 121 -36.81 -12.26 54.48
N ARG A 122 -35.54 -12.55 54.63
CA ARG A 122 -34.69 -13.13 53.62
C ARG A 122 -34.69 -14.63 53.69
N ARG A 123 -35.00 -15.25 52.57
CA ARG A 123 -34.91 -16.71 52.42
C ARG A 123 -34.18 -17.01 51.11
N THR A 124 -33.40 -18.08 51.12
CA THR A 124 -32.91 -18.67 49.89
C THR A 124 -34.10 -19.25 49.08
N PRO A 125 -33.94 -19.51 47.78
CA PRO A 125 -34.96 -20.20 46.98
C PRO A 125 -35.41 -21.52 47.61
N ASP A 126 -34.52 -22.21 48.31
CA ASP A 126 -34.73 -23.49 48.98
C ASP A 126 -35.34 -23.32 50.38
N GLY A 127 -35.69 -22.10 50.80
CA GLY A 127 -36.43 -21.82 52.03
C GLY A 127 -35.56 -21.58 53.29
N TYR A 128 -34.24 -21.64 53.21
CA TYR A 128 -33.37 -21.30 54.33
C TYR A 128 -33.42 -19.80 54.64
N ARG A 129 -33.39 -19.46 55.92
CA ARG A 129 -33.36 -18.08 56.43
C ARG A 129 -31.93 -17.56 56.43
N VAL A 130 -31.72 -16.31 56.03
CA VAL A 130 -30.39 -15.69 55.94
C VAL A 130 -30.32 -14.42 56.77
N TRP A 131 -29.25 -14.26 57.54
CA TRP A 131 -28.91 -13.03 58.27
C TRP A 131 -27.54 -12.53 57.83
N LEU A 132 -27.43 -11.22 57.77
CA LEU A 132 -26.17 -10.50 57.76
C LEU A 132 -26.09 -9.79 59.10
N THR A 133 -25.19 -10.23 59.96
CA THR A 133 -25.05 -9.72 61.31
C THR A 133 -23.84 -8.80 61.38
N ASN A 134 -24.06 -7.58 61.89
CA ASN A 134 -22.95 -6.71 62.26
C ASN A 134 -22.58 -6.95 63.70
N SER A 135 -21.31 -6.74 64.09
CA SER A 135 -20.72 -7.00 65.40
C SER A 135 -21.48 -6.43 66.60
N ASN A 136 -22.37 -5.47 66.41
CA ASN A 136 -23.05 -4.75 67.46
C ASN A 136 -24.47 -5.26 67.75
N ASP A 137 -25.09 -6.04 66.86
CA ASP A 137 -26.51 -6.45 66.98
C ASP A 137 -26.69 -7.69 67.86
N LEU A 138 -25.65 -8.50 67.98
CA LEU A 138 -25.74 -9.84 68.66
C LEU A 138 -24.64 -10.11 69.69
N GLY A 139 -23.84 -9.10 70.02
CA GLY A 139 -22.70 -9.29 70.95
C GLY A 139 -21.52 -10.06 70.33
N ILE A 140 -21.55 -10.26 69.05
CA ILE A 140 -20.48 -10.91 68.22
C ILE A 140 -19.48 -9.86 67.82
N ASN A 141 -18.20 -10.09 68.06
CA ASN A 141 -17.13 -9.08 67.79
C ASN A 141 -16.73 -8.93 66.34
N HIS A 142 -17.37 -9.60 65.41
CA HIS A 142 -17.12 -9.49 63.98
C HIS A 142 -18.36 -9.82 63.11
N ASP A 143 -18.39 -9.33 61.90
CA ASP A 143 -19.48 -9.58 60.99
C ASP A 143 -19.54 -11.07 60.61
N MET A 144 -20.76 -11.62 60.59
CA MET A 144 -21.03 -13.01 60.23
C MET A 144 -22.19 -13.12 59.26
N VAL A 145 -22.13 -14.12 58.41
CA VAL A 145 -23.26 -14.56 57.57
C VAL A 145 -23.88 -15.78 58.25
N ALA A 146 -25.17 -15.71 58.59
CA ALA A 146 -25.87 -16.83 59.18
C ALA A 146 -26.90 -17.41 58.21
N LEU A 147 -26.90 -18.74 58.08
CA LEU A 147 -27.90 -19.51 57.34
C LEU A 147 -28.62 -20.45 58.32
N ALA A 148 -29.94 -20.45 58.32
CA ALA A 148 -30.69 -21.30 59.21
C ALA A 148 -31.80 -22.10 58.53
N SER A 149 -31.94 -23.33 58.96
CA SER A 149 -33.11 -24.18 58.78
C SER A 149 -34.22 -23.79 59.78
N GLN A 150 -35.15 -24.70 60.10
CA GLN A 150 -36.16 -24.46 61.11
C GLN A 150 -35.60 -24.52 62.53
N ARG A 151 -34.64 -25.43 62.82
CA ARG A 151 -34.12 -25.73 64.17
C ARG A 151 -32.66 -25.37 64.38
N HIS A 152 -31.87 -25.31 63.33
CA HIS A 152 -30.45 -25.05 63.44
C HIS A 152 -30.02 -23.85 62.54
N MET A 153 -28.94 -23.23 62.99
CA MET A 153 -28.29 -22.12 62.25
C MET A 153 -26.80 -22.40 62.20
N VAL A 154 -26.19 -22.08 61.04
CA VAL A 154 -24.74 -22.08 60.83
C VAL A 154 -24.25 -20.66 60.65
N MET A 155 -23.12 -20.39 61.30
CA MET A 155 -22.42 -19.10 61.20
C MET A 155 -21.21 -19.26 60.29
N ILE A 156 -21.04 -18.34 59.35
CA ILE A 156 -20.03 -18.36 58.33
C ILE A 156 -19.26 -17.05 58.35
N ASP A 157 -17.94 -17.12 58.31
CA ASP A 157 -17.11 -15.93 58.13
C ASP A 157 -17.31 -15.34 56.73
N PRO A 158 -17.68 -14.04 56.60
CA PRO A 158 -17.81 -13.37 55.32
C PRO A 158 -16.58 -13.51 54.44
N GLY A 159 -15.36 -13.52 55.01
CA GLY A 159 -14.12 -13.72 54.26
C GLY A 159 -14.10 -15.01 53.44
N SER A 160 -14.77 -16.08 53.94
CA SER A 160 -14.85 -17.38 53.26
C SER A 160 -15.48 -17.31 51.86
N PHE A 161 -16.38 -16.36 51.62
CA PHE A 161 -17.05 -16.18 50.30
C PHE A 161 -16.13 -15.55 49.24
N VAL A 162 -15.15 -14.78 49.69
CA VAL A 162 -14.21 -14.02 48.81
C VAL A 162 -12.77 -14.54 48.89
N ASP A 163 -12.56 -15.64 49.62
CA ASP A 163 -11.26 -16.31 49.73
C ASP A 163 -10.96 -17.08 48.43
N VAL A 164 -10.46 -16.35 47.46
CA VAL A 164 -10.06 -16.86 46.13
C VAL A 164 -8.57 -16.65 45.95
N VAL A 165 -7.87 -17.72 45.58
CA VAL A 165 -6.43 -17.65 45.30
C VAL A 165 -6.17 -16.73 44.12
N PRO A 166 -5.37 -15.65 44.29
CA PRO A 166 -4.98 -14.79 43.18
C PRO A 166 -4.20 -15.57 42.14
N PHE A 167 -4.51 -15.38 40.88
CA PHE A 167 -3.75 -15.95 39.75
C PHE A 167 -2.98 -14.89 38.97
N ALA A 168 -3.32 -13.61 39.17
CA ALA A 168 -2.61 -12.48 38.59
C ALA A 168 -1.43 -12.04 39.50
N GLN A 169 -0.44 -11.39 38.87
CA GLN A 169 0.70 -10.83 39.61
C GLN A 169 0.35 -9.51 40.34
N TRP A 170 -0.88 -9.05 40.23
CA TRP A 170 -1.40 -7.84 40.89
C TRP A 170 -2.60 -8.15 41.74
N THR A 171 -2.88 -7.26 42.68
CA THR A 171 -4.00 -7.42 43.60
C THR A 171 -5.32 -7.15 42.92
N ILE A 172 -6.20 -8.14 42.86
CA ILE A 172 -7.60 -8.00 42.45
C ILE A 172 -8.46 -8.09 43.71
N ASN A 173 -9.35 -7.13 43.88
CA ASN A 173 -10.27 -7.08 45.00
C ASN A 173 -11.69 -7.37 44.54
N THR A 174 -12.51 -7.83 45.48
CA THR A 174 -13.92 -8.10 45.20
C THR A 174 -14.80 -7.79 46.42
N VAL A 175 -16.03 -7.41 46.12
CA VAL A 175 -17.09 -7.26 47.13
C VAL A 175 -18.36 -7.90 46.60
N LEU A 176 -19.06 -8.59 47.52
CA LEU A 176 -20.39 -9.15 47.30
C LEU A 176 -21.40 -8.31 48.04
N ILE A 177 -22.41 -7.81 47.36
CA ILE A 177 -23.45 -6.92 47.88
C ILE A 177 -24.81 -7.58 47.66
N GLY A 178 -25.64 -7.60 48.65
CA GLY A 178 -27.02 -8.07 48.50
C GLY A 178 -27.80 -7.16 47.57
N SER A 179 -28.26 -7.66 46.41
CA SER A 179 -28.89 -6.85 45.34
C SER A 179 -30.13 -6.07 45.81
N GLN A 180 -30.89 -6.61 46.77
CA GLN A 180 -32.08 -5.97 47.32
C GLN A 180 -31.79 -5.15 48.58
N SER A 181 -30.80 -5.57 49.40
CA SER A 181 -30.51 -4.90 50.69
C SER A 181 -29.55 -3.73 50.52
N GLY A 182 -28.75 -3.74 49.50
CA GLY A 182 -27.64 -2.81 49.35
C GLY A 182 -26.57 -2.95 50.48
N ARG A 183 -26.53 -4.08 51.23
CA ARG A 183 -25.53 -4.32 52.28
C ARG A 183 -24.41 -5.19 51.76
N ILE A 184 -23.20 -4.94 52.21
CA ILE A 184 -22.05 -5.79 51.96
C ILE A 184 -22.27 -7.15 52.63
N VAL A 185 -22.14 -8.22 51.85
CA VAL A 185 -22.18 -9.61 52.33
C VAL A 185 -20.77 -10.08 52.67
N ALA A 186 -19.83 -9.82 51.79
CA ALA A 186 -18.43 -10.15 51.94
C ALA A 186 -17.58 -9.19 51.12
N GLN A 187 -16.36 -8.91 51.55
CA GLN A 187 -15.40 -8.08 50.83
C GLN A 187 -13.96 -8.52 51.09
N SER A 188 -13.11 -8.46 50.09
CA SER A 188 -11.67 -8.73 50.22
C SER A 188 -10.87 -7.48 50.63
N ALA A 189 -11.42 -6.30 50.36
CA ALA A 189 -10.87 -5.00 50.76
C ALA A 189 -12.02 -4.00 50.99
N PRO A 190 -11.79 -2.91 51.76
CA PRO A 190 -12.81 -1.88 51.98
C PRO A 190 -13.37 -1.33 50.66
N PHE A 191 -14.70 -1.21 50.59
CA PHE A 191 -15.40 -0.76 49.39
C PHE A 191 -16.46 0.30 49.73
N ASP A 192 -16.53 1.35 48.86
CA ASP A 192 -17.54 2.40 48.99
C ASP A 192 -18.86 2.01 48.32
N LEU A 193 -19.89 1.76 49.14
CA LEU A 193 -21.23 1.42 48.68
C LEU A 193 -21.90 2.54 47.86
N LEU A 194 -21.54 3.80 48.10
CA LEU A 194 -22.11 4.92 47.33
C LEU A 194 -21.70 4.84 45.87
N LEU A 195 -20.44 4.46 45.61
CA LEU A 195 -19.94 4.25 44.24
C LEU A 195 -20.74 3.18 43.50
N TRP A 196 -21.01 2.01 44.17
CA TRP A 196 -21.83 0.95 43.57
C TRP A 196 -23.25 1.42 43.25
N GLN A 197 -23.90 2.18 44.15
CA GLN A 197 -25.25 2.68 43.96
C GLN A 197 -25.31 3.64 42.74
N GLN A 198 -24.35 4.57 42.66
CA GLN A 198 -24.27 5.55 41.58
C GLN A 198 -24.07 4.89 40.21
N GLU A 199 -23.11 3.99 40.11
CA GLU A 199 -22.73 3.36 38.84
C GLU A 199 -23.77 2.33 38.39
N ARG A 200 -24.39 1.62 39.31
CA ARG A 200 -25.53 0.72 39.04
C ARG A 200 -26.74 1.47 38.47
N HIS A 201 -27.05 2.65 39.00
CA HIS A 201 -28.12 3.52 38.46
C HIS A 201 -27.84 4.02 37.06
N LYS A 202 -26.56 4.23 36.71
CA LYS A 202 -26.14 4.62 35.35
C LYS A 202 -26.15 3.45 34.37
N GLY A 203 -26.29 2.21 34.86
CA GLY A 203 -26.20 1.00 34.04
C GLY A 203 -24.78 0.68 33.56
N ASN A 204 -23.76 1.22 34.23
CA ASN A 204 -22.37 0.95 33.90
C ASN A 204 -21.93 -0.41 34.43
N HIS A 205 -21.45 -1.27 33.54
CA HIS A 205 -20.87 -2.56 33.91
C HIS A 205 -19.36 -2.48 34.13
N THR A 206 -18.67 -1.55 33.50
CA THR A 206 -17.23 -1.30 33.69
C THR A 206 -17.00 0.21 33.76
N PHE A 207 -16.23 0.67 34.72
CA PHE A 207 -15.93 2.09 34.92
C PHE A 207 -14.61 2.27 35.65
N GLU A 208 -13.99 3.42 35.48
CA GLU A 208 -12.75 3.82 36.17
C GLU A 208 -13.07 4.89 37.21
N HIS A 209 -12.51 4.73 38.42
CA HIS A 209 -12.58 5.71 39.49
C HIS A 209 -11.31 5.66 40.35
N ASP A 210 -10.72 6.82 40.63
CA ASP A 210 -9.50 6.97 41.43
C ASP A 210 -8.33 6.03 41.03
N GLY A 211 -8.11 5.86 39.73
CA GLY A 211 -7.04 5.01 39.21
C GLY A 211 -7.26 3.51 39.39
N MET A 212 -8.48 3.13 39.70
CA MET A 212 -8.94 1.74 39.75
C MET A 212 -9.96 1.45 38.67
N LEU A 213 -9.87 0.31 38.03
CA LEU A 213 -10.87 -0.17 37.08
C LEU A 213 -11.81 -1.14 37.81
N TYR A 214 -13.09 -0.90 37.67
CA TYR A 214 -14.17 -1.64 38.32
C TYR A 214 -14.98 -2.41 37.28
N ASN A 215 -15.36 -3.66 37.62
CA ASN A 215 -16.32 -4.47 36.88
C ASN A 215 -17.47 -4.86 37.77
N LEU A 216 -18.69 -4.48 37.39
CA LEU A 216 -19.93 -4.73 38.14
C LEU A 216 -20.75 -5.78 37.40
N ARG A 217 -21.17 -6.82 38.13
CA ARG A 217 -22.09 -7.85 37.64
C ARG A 217 -23.17 -8.16 38.64
N ASP A 218 -24.40 -8.28 38.18
CA ASP A 218 -25.54 -8.72 38.98
C ASP A 218 -25.80 -10.21 38.74
N TYR A 219 -26.07 -10.92 39.86
CA TYR A 219 -26.44 -12.33 39.87
C TYR A 219 -27.84 -12.48 40.51
N PRO A 220 -28.91 -12.28 39.72
CA PRO A 220 -30.27 -12.27 40.24
C PRO A 220 -30.68 -13.59 40.84
N ASP A 221 -30.16 -14.72 40.36
CA ASP A 221 -30.48 -16.08 40.81
C ASP A 221 -30.09 -16.31 42.26
N ILE A 222 -29.03 -15.68 42.73
CA ILE A 222 -28.55 -15.76 44.13
C ILE A 222 -28.78 -14.45 44.88
N GLY A 223 -29.37 -13.44 44.24
CA GLY A 223 -29.69 -12.14 44.84
C GLY A 223 -28.46 -11.33 45.26
N LEU A 224 -27.36 -11.47 44.55
CA LEU A 224 -26.10 -10.76 44.79
C LEU A 224 -25.70 -9.89 43.60
N SER A 225 -25.05 -8.76 43.92
CA SER A 225 -24.26 -7.96 42.99
C SER A 225 -22.80 -8.12 43.38
N GLN A 226 -21.94 -8.31 42.42
CA GLN A 226 -20.51 -8.37 42.59
C GLN A 226 -19.83 -7.16 41.96
N VAL A 227 -18.88 -6.59 42.69
CA VAL A 227 -17.93 -5.63 42.09
C VAL A 227 -16.53 -6.20 42.25
N VAL A 228 -15.80 -6.26 41.15
CA VAL A 228 -14.39 -6.65 41.12
C VAL A 228 -13.59 -5.44 40.68
N TRP A 229 -12.46 -5.14 41.32
CA TRP A 229 -11.63 -4.01 40.93
C TRP A 229 -10.14 -4.28 41.10
N ALA A 230 -9.36 -3.59 40.28
CA ALA A 230 -7.90 -3.62 40.34
C ALA A 230 -7.31 -2.26 39.95
N PRO A 231 -6.06 -1.95 40.33
CA PRO A 231 -5.36 -0.77 39.86
C PRO A 231 -5.22 -0.74 38.32
N VAL A 232 -5.23 0.45 37.72
CA VAL A 232 -5.03 0.62 36.27
C VAL A 232 -3.56 0.41 35.86
N ALA A 233 -2.61 0.53 36.79
CA ALA A 233 -1.18 0.37 36.51
C ALA A 233 -0.83 -0.93 35.72
N PRO A 234 -1.34 -2.13 36.07
CA PRO A 234 -1.12 -3.35 35.31
C PRO A 234 -1.65 -3.31 33.87
N LEU A 235 -2.68 -2.51 33.60
CA LEU A 235 -3.16 -2.30 32.23
C LEU A 235 -2.11 -1.57 31.40
N THR A 236 -1.43 -0.58 31.97
CA THR A 236 -0.34 0.14 31.29
C THR A 236 0.84 -0.78 31.00
N ASP A 237 1.19 -1.68 31.89
CA ASP A 237 2.25 -2.66 31.69
C ASP A 237 1.89 -3.66 30.58
N LYS A 238 0.65 -4.16 30.57
CA LYS A 238 0.14 -5.00 29.49
C LYS A 238 0.15 -4.26 28.16
N TRP A 239 -0.25 -3.00 28.14
CA TRP A 239 -0.19 -2.17 26.94
C TRP A 239 1.24 -2.03 26.41
N HIS A 240 2.23 -1.76 27.25
CA HIS A 240 3.64 -1.72 26.84
C HIS A 240 4.12 -3.06 26.26
N GLN A 241 3.72 -4.19 26.88
CA GLN A 241 4.04 -5.52 26.35
C GLN A 241 3.41 -5.75 24.97
N GLN A 242 2.16 -5.37 24.77
CA GLN A 242 1.49 -5.46 23.47
C GLN A 242 2.12 -4.51 22.44
N LEU A 243 2.57 -3.32 22.84
CA LEU A 243 3.28 -2.39 21.96
C LEU A 243 4.58 -2.99 21.42
N LEU A 244 5.33 -3.77 22.22
CA LEU A 244 6.55 -4.43 21.76
C LEU A 244 6.30 -5.45 20.64
N LEU A 245 5.08 -5.97 20.52
CA LEU A 245 4.69 -6.88 19.43
C LEU A 245 4.09 -6.13 18.23
N TRP A 246 3.14 -5.25 18.47
CA TRP A 246 2.36 -4.60 17.40
C TRP A 246 3.10 -3.44 16.72
N LEU A 247 3.88 -2.66 17.47
CA LEU A 247 4.59 -1.50 16.91
C LEU A 247 5.66 -1.87 15.88
N PRO A 248 6.55 -2.87 16.13
CA PRO A 248 7.50 -3.32 15.11
C PRO A 248 6.82 -3.81 13.83
N LEU A 249 5.68 -4.51 13.97
CA LEU A 249 4.88 -4.98 12.84
C LEU A 249 4.33 -3.81 12.02
N GLY A 250 3.78 -2.78 12.70
CA GLY A 250 3.30 -1.56 12.05
C GLY A 250 4.40 -0.80 11.32
N VAL A 251 5.59 -0.69 11.92
CA VAL A 251 6.77 -0.06 11.31
C VAL A 251 7.24 -0.86 10.08
N LEU A 252 7.26 -2.19 10.16
CA LEU A 252 7.63 -3.05 9.04
C LEU A 252 6.67 -2.88 7.85
N ILE A 253 5.36 -2.90 8.11
CA ILE A 253 4.33 -2.70 7.09
C ILE A 253 4.47 -1.31 6.45
N SER A 254 4.69 -0.27 7.27
CA SER A 254 4.92 1.10 6.80
C SER A 254 6.14 1.21 5.89
N GLY A 255 7.24 0.58 6.27
CA GLY A 255 8.48 0.55 5.48
C GLY A 255 8.27 -0.13 4.13
N LEU A 256 7.62 -1.30 4.12
CA LEU A 256 7.32 -2.04 2.90
C LEU A 256 6.38 -1.26 1.97
N ALA A 257 5.31 -0.68 2.50
CA ALA A 257 4.37 0.13 1.74
C ALA A 257 5.05 1.36 1.11
N SER A 258 5.86 2.08 1.90
CA SER A 258 6.62 3.24 1.42
C SER A 258 7.61 2.86 0.33
N LEU A 259 8.31 1.73 0.47
CA LEU A 259 9.26 1.22 -0.53
C LEU A 259 8.55 0.85 -1.84
N LEU A 260 7.39 0.22 -1.77
CA LEU A 260 6.57 -0.11 -2.94
C LEU A 260 6.08 1.15 -3.66
N ILE A 261 5.59 2.16 -2.92
CA ILE A 261 5.16 3.44 -3.49
C ILE A 261 6.32 4.15 -4.18
N LEU A 262 7.49 4.23 -3.53
CA LEU A 262 8.69 4.84 -4.11
C LEU A 262 9.14 4.11 -5.38
N ARG A 263 9.10 2.77 -5.38
CA ARG A 263 9.42 1.97 -6.56
C ARG A 263 8.43 2.20 -7.70
N MET A 264 7.14 2.30 -7.39
CA MET A 264 6.10 2.62 -8.37
C MET A 264 6.29 4.00 -8.98
N VAL A 265 6.58 5.02 -8.17
CA VAL A 265 6.84 6.40 -8.63
C VAL A 265 8.09 6.46 -9.52
N ARG A 266 9.17 5.77 -9.14
CA ARG A 266 10.38 5.68 -9.98
C ARG A 266 10.11 5.00 -11.33
N ASN A 267 9.32 3.95 -11.35
CA ASN A 267 8.93 3.27 -12.60
C ASN A 267 8.12 4.18 -13.52
N LEU A 268 7.16 4.95 -12.98
CA LEU A 268 6.37 5.91 -13.77
C LEU A 268 7.19 7.05 -14.36
N GLN A 269 8.34 7.38 -13.77
CA GLN A 269 9.28 8.38 -14.26
C GLN A 269 10.40 7.78 -15.13
N SER A 270 10.37 6.49 -15.43
CA SER A 270 11.41 5.87 -16.25
C SER A 270 11.40 6.46 -17.68
N PRO A 271 12.58 6.58 -18.32
CA PRO A 271 12.69 7.04 -19.71
C PRO A 271 11.83 6.24 -20.69
N TYR A 272 11.69 4.93 -20.44
CA TYR A 272 10.80 4.05 -21.21
C TYR A 272 9.35 4.53 -21.20
N HIS A 273 8.77 4.76 -20.02
CA HIS A 273 7.36 5.19 -19.92
C HIS A 273 7.14 6.57 -20.52
N ARG A 274 8.07 7.50 -20.29
CA ARG A 274 8.00 8.84 -20.90
C ARG A 274 7.99 8.77 -22.43
N MET A 275 8.85 7.94 -23.03
CA MET A 275 8.91 7.73 -24.47
C MET A 275 7.63 7.06 -24.99
N LEU A 276 7.18 6.00 -24.30
CA LEU A 276 5.95 5.29 -24.65
C LEU A 276 4.72 6.20 -24.63
N ASP A 277 4.62 7.04 -23.58
CA ASP A 277 3.54 8.03 -23.46
C ASP A 277 3.61 9.07 -24.59
N ALA A 278 4.81 9.54 -24.94
CA ALA A 278 5.01 10.48 -26.04
C ALA A 278 4.58 9.89 -27.39
N ILE A 279 4.92 8.63 -27.65
CA ILE A 279 4.51 7.92 -28.87
C ILE A 279 2.97 7.74 -28.89
N ASN A 280 2.38 7.27 -27.80
CA ASN A 280 0.93 7.03 -27.69
C ASN A 280 0.12 8.33 -27.78
N ALA A 281 0.60 9.41 -27.18
CA ALA A 281 0.00 10.73 -27.25
C ALA A 281 0.29 11.47 -28.57
N ARG A 282 1.07 10.86 -29.49
CA ARG A 282 1.51 11.48 -30.74
C ARG A 282 2.17 12.86 -30.56
N SER A 283 2.90 13.05 -29.43
CA SER A 283 3.49 14.33 -29.03
C SER A 283 4.89 14.57 -29.65
N LEU A 284 5.33 13.73 -30.59
CA LEU A 284 6.49 13.96 -31.39
C LEU A 284 6.09 14.76 -32.65
N ASP A 285 6.88 15.77 -32.98
CA ASP A 285 6.71 16.56 -34.19
C ASP A 285 7.71 16.08 -35.24
N VAL A 286 7.44 16.36 -36.55
CA VAL A 286 8.37 16.14 -37.63
C VAL A 286 8.67 17.50 -38.29
N TYR A 287 9.96 17.78 -38.46
CA TYR A 287 10.45 18.92 -39.19
C TYR A 287 11.04 18.43 -40.50
N TYR A 288 11.01 19.24 -41.52
CA TYR A 288 11.42 18.91 -42.87
C TYR A 288 12.56 19.81 -43.30
N GLN A 289 13.72 19.22 -43.63
CA GLN A 289 14.85 19.98 -44.17
C GLN A 289 14.89 19.83 -45.69
N PRO A 290 14.84 20.93 -46.44
CA PRO A 290 14.86 20.85 -47.90
C PRO A 290 16.15 20.26 -48.42
N ILE A 291 16.01 19.37 -49.43
CA ILE A 291 17.09 18.86 -50.28
C ILE A 291 16.96 19.58 -51.63
N VAL A 292 18.06 20.18 -52.10
CA VAL A 292 18.07 21.00 -53.33
C VAL A 292 19.08 20.47 -54.34
N SER A 293 18.85 20.71 -55.60
CA SER A 293 19.84 20.52 -56.64
C SER A 293 20.93 21.59 -56.49
N LEU A 294 22.20 21.19 -56.35
CA LEU A 294 23.32 22.14 -56.23
C LEU A 294 23.56 23.01 -57.50
N ARG A 295 23.11 22.55 -58.68
CA ARG A 295 23.23 23.29 -59.93
C ARG A 295 22.15 24.35 -60.07
N SER A 296 20.89 23.99 -59.78
CA SER A 296 19.75 24.88 -60.05
C SER A 296 19.20 25.55 -58.78
N SER A 297 19.63 25.12 -57.59
CA SER A 297 19.12 25.51 -56.32
C SER A 297 17.61 25.20 -56.13
N ARG A 298 16.99 24.45 -57.02
CA ARG A 298 15.58 24.03 -56.90
C ARG A 298 15.43 22.88 -55.94
N ILE A 299 14.33 22.89 -55.21
CA ILE A 299 13.96 21.79 -54.31
C ILE A 299 13.72 20.50 -55.10
N VAL A 300 14.24 19.37 -54.61
CA VAL A 300 14.02 18.02 -55.13
C VAL A 300 13.35 17.11 -54.14
N GLY A 301 13.41 17.45 -52.88
CA GLY A 301 12.79 16.68 -51.77
C GLY A 301 13.03 17.30 -50.41
N ALA A 302 12.77 16.53 -49.39
CA ALA A 302 13.03 16.93 -48.00
C ALA A 302 13.40 15.73 -47.12
N GLU A 303 14.24 15.93 -46.14
CA GLU A 303 14.49 14.97 -45.08
C GLU A 303 13.54 15.21 -43.91
N ALA A 304 12.91 14.13 -43.42
CA ALA A 304 12.02 14.13 -42.28
C ALA A 304 12.80 13.91 -40.98
N LEU A 305 12.84 14.92 -40.13
CA LEU A 305 13.61 14.97 -38.90
C LEU A 305 12.70 15.01 -37.69
N ALA A 306 12.69 13.96 -36.90
CA ALA A 306 11.89 13.87 -35.70
C ALA A 306 12.28 14.91 -34.63
N ARG A 307 11.29 15.46 -33.95
CA ARG A 307 11.46 16.43 -32.86
C ARG A 307 10.57 16.02 -31.67
N TRP A 308 11.18 15.80 -30.53
CA TRP A 308 10.40 15.47 -29.33
C TRP A 308 10.19 16.70 -28.47
N ARG A 309 8.98 17.26 -28.53
CA ARG A 309 8.58 18.38 -27.69
C ARG A 309 8.33 17.96 -26.26
N GLN A 310 9.01 18.60 -25.31
CA GLN A 310 8.84 18.39 -23.90
C GLN A 310 7.66 19.20 -23.35
N PRO A 311 7.11 18.84 -22.18
CA PRO A 311 6.00 19.57 -21.55
C PRO A 311 6.31 21.04 -21.21
N ASP A 312 7.58 21.41 -21.10
CA ASP A 312 8.04 22.78 -20.88
C ASP A 312 8.18 23.59 -22.18
N GLY A 313 7.90 22.97 -23.33
CA GLY A 313 7.98 23.57 -24.65
C GLY A 313 9.35 23.46 -25.32
N THR A 314 10.37 22.94 -24.65
CA THR A 314 11.69 22.68 -25.23
C THR A 314 11.67 21.43 -26.11
N PHE A 315 12.70 21.28 -26.96
CA PHE A 315 12.88 20.07 -27.77
C PHE A 315 14.04 19.25 -27.23
N LEU A 316 13.79 17.94 -27.07
CA LEU A 316 14.86 16.99 -26.81
C LEU A 316 15.53 16.63 -28.14
N SER A 317 16.89 16.61 -28.13
CA SER A 317 17.67 16.29 -29.34
C SER A 317 17.43 14.84 -29.80
N PRO A 318 17.36 14.56 -31.11
CA PRO A 318 17.35 13.21 -31.68
C PRO A 318 18.52 12.35 -31.17
N GLU A 319 19.70 12.93 -31.01
CA GLU A 319 20.89 12.24 -30.46
C GLU A 319 20.69 11.66 -29.06
N ILE A 320 19.69 12.16 -28.33
CA ILE A 320 19.34 11.65 -26.98
C ILE A 320 18.18 10.67 -27.05
N PHE A 321 17.11 10.99 -27.79
CA PHE A 321 15.90 10.17 -27.71
C PHE A 321 15.87 8.99 -28.68
N VAL A 322 16.61 9.04 -29.78
CA VAL A 322 16.70 7.90 -30.72
C VAL A 322 17.43 6.75 -30.05
N PRO A 323 18.65 6.92 -29.48
CA PRO A 323 19.31 5.86 -28.75
C PRO A 323 18.48 5.33 -27.54
N LEU A 324 17.70 6.20 -26.91
CA LEU A 324 16.77 5.78 -25.84
C LEU A 324 15.67 4.87 -26.39
N ALA A 325 15.10 5.18 -27.54
CA ALA A 325 14.10 4.35 -28.20
C ALA A 325 14.68 2.99 -28.63
N GLU A 326 15.92 2.94 -29.11
CA GLU A 326 16.65 1.72 -29.47
C GLU A 326 16.85 0.84 -28.21
N GLN A 327 17.45 1.38 -27.15
CA GLN A 327 17.73 0.67 -25.91
C GLN A 327 16.48 0.14 -25.20
N THR A 328 15.36 0.84 -25.37
CA THR A 328 14.08 0.47 -24.75
C THR A 328 13.20 -0.40 -25.66
N GLY A 329 13.63 -0.70 -26.88
CA GLY A 329 12.86 -1.47 -27.86
C GLY A 329 11.63 -0.74 -28.42
N LEU A 330 11.61 0.59 -28.30
CA LEU A 330 10.51 1.44 -28.81
C LEU A 330 10.78 2.02 -30.20
N ILE A 331 11.96 1.78 -30.77
CA ILE A 331 12.39 2.42 -32.04
C ILE A 331 11.42 2.12 -33.17
N THR A 332 10.99 0.89 -33.36
CA THR A 332 10.05 0.52 -34.45
C THR A 332 8.67 1.17 -34.28
N ARG A 333 8.26 1.47 -33.03
CA ARG A 333 7.01 2.22 -32.76
C ARG A 333 7.19 3.70 -33.06
N LEU A 334 8.36 4.24 -32.75
CA LEU A 334 8.75 5.61 -33.05
C LEU A 334 8.78 5.83 -34.57
N THR A 335 9.50 4.99 -35.31
CA THR A 335 9.55 5.03 -36.77
C THR A 335 8.15 4.94 -37.39
N GLY A 336 7.32 4.01 -36.89
CA GLY A 336 5.94 3.88 -37.36
C GLY A 336 5.12 5.16 -37.17
N LEU A 337 5.27 5.87 -36.04
CA LEU A 337 4.61 7.15 -35.77
C LEU A 337 5.14 8.25 -36.73
N ILE A 338 6.47 8.29 -36.95
CA ILE A 338 7.09 9.28 -37.88
C ILE A 338 6.57 9.06 -39.28
N VAL A 339 6.55 7.82 -39.78
CA VAL A 339 5.99 7.48 -41.09
C VAL A 339 4.54 8.00 -41.21
N GLU A 340 3.68 7.70 -40.25
CA GLU A 340 2.30 8.21 -40.29
C GLU A 340 2.24 9.74 -40.37
N LYS A 341 3.04 10.44 -39.55
CA LYS A 341 3.06 11.90 -39.52
C LYS A 341 3.59 12.49 -40.82
N VAL A 342 4.65 11.93 -41.39
CA VAL A 342 5.20 12.38 -42.67
C VAL A 342 4.13 12.35 -43.77
N PHE A 343 3.37 11.25 -43.84
CA PHE A 343 2.31 11.16 -44.85
C PHE A 343 1.11 12.07 -44.54
N GLU A 344 0.75 12.25 -43.24
CA GLU A 344 -0.29 13.22 -42.84
C GLU A 344 0.11 14.67 -43.13
N ASP A 345 1.39 14.97 -43.04
CA ASP A 345 1.91 16.31 -43.26
C ASP A 345 2.15 16.61 -44.74
N LEU A 346 2.89 15.77 -45.41
CA LEU A 346 3.36 16.01 -46.79
C LEU A 346 2.59 15.25 -47.87
N GLY A 347 1.71 14.30 -47.53
CA GLY A 347 0.94 13.52 -48.51
C GLY A 347 0.19 14.37 -49.52
N PRO A 348 -0.59 15.41 -49.11
CA PRO A 348 -1.26 16.30 -50.05
C PRO A 348 -0.29 17.08 -50.97
N TRP A 349 0.86 17.51 -50.43
CA TRP A 349 1.88 18.26 -51.19
C TRP A 349 2.61 17.35 -52.17
N LEU A 350 3.04 16.16 -51.76
CA LEU A 350 3.69 15.17 -52.63
C LEU A 350 2.76 14.73 -53.77
N LYS A 351 1.46 14.58 -53.54
CA LYS A 351 0.48 14.26 -54.58
C LYS A 351 0.41 15.33 -55.67
N GLN A 352 0.58 16.59 -55.30
CA GLN A 352 0.60 17.72 -56.27
C GLN A 352 1.94 17.86 -56.98
N HIS A 353 3.01 17.31 -56.40
CA HIS A 353 4.37 17.42 -56.92
C HIS A 353 5.01 16.03 -57.11
N PRO A 354 4.66 15.29 -58.17
CA PRO A 354 5.09 13.89 -58.37
C PRO A 354 6.60 13.69 -58.50
N THR A 355 7.36 14.74 -58.80
CA THR A 355 8.82 14.72 -58.93
C THR A 355 9.54 14.96 -57.60
N GLN A 356 8.80 15.32 -56.55
CA GLN A 356 9.35 15.58 -55.23
C GLN A 356 9.27 14.31 -54.37
N HIS A 357 10.21 14.18 -53.43
CA HIS A 357 10.26 13.05 -52.52
C HIS A 357 10.50 13.50 -51.06
N VAL A 358 10.25 12.61 -50.14
CA VAL A 358 10.60 12.77 -48.70
C VAL A 358 11.43 11.56 -48.25
N SER A 359 12.53 11.83 -47.56
CA SER A 359 13.34 10.77 -46.95
C SER A 359 13.02 10.59 -45.49
N ILE A 360 13.07 9.36 -45.03
CA ILE A 360 12.73 8.94 -43.66
C ILE A 360 13.86 8.06 -43.13
N ASN A 361 14.40 8.44 -41.98
CA ASN A 361 15.42 7.69 -41.26
C ASN A 361 14.85 6.38 -40.68
N LEU A 362 15.55 5.28 -40.90
CA LEU A 362 15.20 3.94 -40.41
C LEU A 362 16.26 3.37 -39.47
N ASP A 363 15.83 2.57 -38.54
CA ASP A 363 16.69 1.73 -37.71
C ASP A 363 16.75 0.30 -38.29
N PRO A 364 17.86 -0.45 -38.14
CA PRO A 364 17.95 -1.86 -38.55
C PRO A 364 16.81 -2.73 -38.04
N GLN A 365 16.28 -2.46 -36.83
CA GLN A 365 15.16 -3.20 -36.26
C GLN A 365 13.86 -3.04 -37.07
N ASP A 366 13.69 -1.93 -37.78
CA ASP A 366 12.53 -1.69 -38.65
C ASP A 366 12.49 -2.65 -39.84
N LEU A 367 13.66 -3.16 -40.25
CA LEU A 367 13.84 -4.08 -41.38
C LEU A 367 13.72 -5.56 -41.01
N ILE A 368 13.70 -5.90 -39.71
CA ILE A 368 13.60 -7.29 -39.23
C ILE A 368 12.19 -7.85 -39.45
N THR A 369 11.17 -6.99 -39.49
CA THR A 369 9.76 -7.39 -39.56
C THR A 369 9.11 -6.89 -40.87
N THR A 370 8.02 -7.55 -41.26
CA THR A 370 7.20 -7.12 -42.43
C THR A 370 6.28 -5.92 -42.08
N ARG A 371 6.37 -5.35 -40.90
CA ARG A 371 5.50 -4.26 -40.44
C ARG A 371 5.71 -2.98 -41.23
N LEU A 372 6.97 -2.56 -41.38
CA LEU A 372 7.30 -1.31 -42.06
C LEU A 372 6.88 -1.33 -43.56
N PRO A 373 7.22 -2.37 -44.36
CA PRO A 373 6.74 -2.46 -45.72
C PRO A 373 5.22 -2.38 -45.86
N ALA A 374 4.50 -3.08 -44.99
CA ALA A 374 3.03 -3.06 -44.99
C ALA A 374 2.47 -1.66 -44.64
N GLN A 375 3.06 -0.98 -43.66
CA GLN A 375 2.66 0.37 -43.26
C GLN A 375 2.93 1.39 -44.38
N LEU A 376 4.10 1.34 -45.02
CA LEU A 376 4.45 2.22 -46.13
C LEU A 376 3.47 2.00 -47.30
N ALA A 377 3.22 0.76 -47.69
CA ALA A 377 2.26 0.44 -48.76
C ALA A 377 0.85 0.96 -48.44
N GLN A 378 0.40 0.82 -47.19
CA GLN A 378 -0.88 1.35 -46.72
C GLN A 378 -0.95 2.87 -46.87
N GLN A 379 0.11 3.59 -46.44
CA GLN A 379 0.16 5.04 -46.51
C GLN A 379 0.22 5.53 -47.97
N LEU A 380 1.03 4.91 -48.83
CA LEU A 380 1.07 5.25 -50.25
C LEU A 380 -0.32 5.11 -50.92
N ASN A 381 -1.01 4.01 -50.66
CA ASN A 381 -2.35 3.80 -51.17
C ASN A 381 -3.34 4.85 -50.67
N LYS A 382 -3.31 5.16 -49.35
CA LYS A 382 -4.18 6.17 -48.71
C LYS A 382 -4.05 7.55 -49.37
N TRP A 383 -2.81 7.95 -49.70
CA TRP A 383 -2.52 9.28 -50.22
C TRP A 383 -2.38 9.31 -51.76
N SER A 384 -2.49 8.15 -52.43
CA SER A 384 -2.30 7.98 -53.86
C SER A 384 -0.91 8.47 -54.33
N LEU A 385 0.13 8.05 -53.62
CA LEU A 385 1.53 8.36 -53.90
C LEU A 385 2.24 7.16 -54.52
N THR A 386 3.38 7.43 -55.20
CA THR A 386 4.26 6.37 -55.72
C THR A 386 5.42 6.09 -54.76
N PRO A 387 5.96 4.85 -54.74
CA PRO A 387 7.09 4.53 -53.87
C PRO A 387 8.33 5.42 -54.12
N SER A 388 8.55 5.89 -55.34
CA SER A 388 9.66 6.78 -55.73
C SER A 388 9.60 8.15 -55.02
N GLN A 389 8.46 8.52 -54.45
CA GLN A 389 8.31 9.74 -53.66
C GLN A 389 8.73 9.58 -52.20
N VAL A 390 9.14 8.37 -51.77
CA VAL A 390 9.61 8.07 -50.42
C VAL A 390 10.99 7.44 -50.51
N ALA A 391 11.97 8.09 -49.92
CA ALA A 391 13.31 7.56 -49.74
C ALA A 391 13.48 7.03 -48.31
N LEU A 392 14.24 5.97 -48.17
CA LEU A 392 14.50 5.32 -46.88
C LEU A 392 15.98 5.46 -46.55
N GLU A 393 16.31 6.11 -45.46
CA GLU A 393 17.68 6.40 -45.05
C GLU A 393 18.14 5.43 -43.98
N LEU A 394 19.32 4.86 -44.13
CA LEU A 394 19.99 3.96 -43.22
C LEU A 394 21.40 4.43 -42.97
N THR A 395 21.85 4.50 -41.75
CA THR A 395 23.24 4.86 -41.43
C THR A 395 24.20 3.81 -41.93
N GLU A 396 25.45 4.20 -42.26
CA GLU A 396 26.50 3.30 -42.66
C GLU A 396 26.67 2.10 -41.74
N ARG A 397 26.58 2.29 -40.41
CA ARG A 397 26.68 1.23 -39.40
C ARG A 397 25.56 0.21 -39.48
N SER A 398 24.38 0.63 -39.85
CA SER A 398 23.19 -0.21 -40.00
C SER A 398 23.37 -1.33 -41.01
N PHE A 399 24.23 -1.14 -41.99
CA PHE A 399 24.50 -2.11 -43.06
C PHE A 399 25.39 -3.28 -42.62
N ILE A 400 26.10 -3.17 -41.49
CA ILE A 400 26.98 -4.24 -41.00
C ILE A 400 26.17 -5.42 -40.45
N ASP A 401 24.97 -5.19 -39.91
CA ASP A 401 24.11 -6.18 -39.27
C ASP A 401 23.00 -6.77 -40.16
N LEU A 402 23.05 -6.49 -41.47
CA LEU A 402 21.97 -6.79 -42.43
C LEU A 402 21.76 -8.26 -42.79
N LYS A 403 22.47 -9.23 -42.22
CA LYS A 403 22.23 -10.65 -42.55
C LYS A 403 20.77 -11.09 -42.41
N ASN A 404 20.02 -10.46 -41.52
CA ASN A 404 18.61 -10.77 -41.26
C ASN A 404 17.62 -9.83 -41.99
N SER A 405 18.10 -8.75 -42.60
CA SER A 405 17.27 -7.67 -43.17
C SER A 405 17.40 -7.51 -44.68
N ALA A 406 18.33 -8.23 -45.32
CA ALA A 406 18.59 -8.15 -46.75
C ALA A 406 17.33 -8.45 -47.62
N SER A 407 16.50 -9.38 -47.19
CA SER A 407 15.25 -9.71 -47.89
C SER A 407 14.24 -8.56 -47.84
N THR A 408 14.12 -7.86 -46.70
CA THR A 408 13.19 -6.73 -46.53
C THR A 408 13.65 -5.52 -47.36
N LEU A 409 14.96 -5.23 -47.36
CA LEU A 409 15.54 -4.19 -48.22
C LEU A 409 15.32 -4.46 -49.70
N SER A 410 15.56 -5.71 -50.14
CA SER A 410 15.30 -6.10 -51.53
C SER A 410 13.81 -5.95 -51.89
N GLN A 411 12.89 -6.32 -51.00
CA GLN A 411 11.45 -6.12 -51.21
C GLN A 411 11.08 -4.63 -51.37
N LEU A 412 11.61 -3.78 -50.48
CA LEU A 412 11.36 -2.33 -50.53
C LEU A 412 11.89 -1.74 -51.85
N ARG A 413 13.08 -2.14 -52.26
CA ARG A 413 13.64 -1.69 -53.54
C ARG A 413 12.84 -2.18 -54.73
N GLN A 414 12.46 -3.45 -54.77
CA GLN A 414 11.60 -4.00 -55.83
C GLN A 414 10.24 -3.31 -55.88
N ALA A 415 9.73 -2.83 -54.75
CA ALA A 415 8.53 -2.00 -54.69
C ALA A 415 8.73 -0.59 -55.22
N GLY A 416 9.98 -0.13 -55.46
CA GLY A 416 10.32 1.15 -56.06
C GLY A 416 10.69 2.26 -55.09
N TYR A 417 10.97 1.93 -53.83
CA TYR A 417 11.51 2.90 -52.84
C TYR A 417 12.99 3.17 -53.14
N ALA A 418 13.42 4.41 -53.00
CA ALA A 418 14.84 4.79 -53.06
C ALA A 418 15.51 4.50 -51.70
N LEU A 419 16.74 3.98 -51.73
CA LEU A 419 17.54 3.69 -50.54
C LEU A 419 18.73 4.64 -50.47
N TYR A 420 18.86 5.31 -49.31
CA TYR A 420 19.94 6.26 -49.03
C TYR A 420 20.84 5.70 -47.93
N ILE A 421 22.16 5.91 -48.11
CA ILE A 421 23.13 5.67 -47.03
C ILE A 421 23.44 7.01 -46.39
N ASP A 422 23.16 7.10 -45.09
CA ASP A 422 23.40 8.28 -44.29
C ASP A 422 24.74 8.21 -43.55
N ASP A 423 25.29 9.38 -43.14
CA ASP A 423 26.58 9.56 -42.43
C ASP A 423 27.77 8.86 -43.13
N PHE A 424 27.79 8.82 -44.44
CA PHE A 424 28.78 8.07 -45.20
C PHE A 424 30.22 8.59 -44.99
N GLY A 425 31.14 7.67 -44.65
CA GLY A 425 32.56 7.96 -44.44
C GLY A 425 32.94 8.08 -42.96
N THR A 426 31.96 8.06 -42.03
CA THR A 426 32.22 8.14 -40.58
C THR A 426 32.43 6.76 -39.95
N GLY A 427 32.15 5.67 -40.67
CA GLY A 427 32.19 4.29 -40.21
C GLY A 427 33.26 3.43 -40.90
N TYR A 428 33.17 2.11 -40.75
CA TYR A 428 34.07 1.09 -41.29
C TYR A 428 33.51 0.43 -42.56
N SER A 429 32.93 1.18 -43.48
CA SER A 429 32.42 0.55 -44.71
C SER A 429 33.52 -0.08 -45.55
N SER A 430 33.50 -1.40 -45.67
CA SER A 430 34.28 -2.02 -46.74
C SER A 430 33.56 -1.78 -48.10
N LEU A 431 34.27 -1.33 -49.12
CA LEU A 431 33.75 -1.17 -50.48
C LEU A 431 32.98 -2.41 -50.98
N SER A 432 33.29 -3.59 -50.44
CA SER A 432 32.65 -4.85 -50.79
C SER A 432 31.16 -4.90 -50.38
N TYR A 433 30.75 -4.18 -49.33
CA TYR A 433 29.33 -4.10 -48.95
C TYR A 433 28.55 -3.21 -49.91
N LEU A 434 29.10 -2.05 -50.29
CA LEU A 434 28.47 -1.13 -51.25
C LEU A 434 28.25 -1.74 -52.64
N GLN A 435 29.17 -2.60 -53.07
CA GLN A 435 29.03 -3.30 -54.37
C GLN A 435 27.92 -4.35 -54.38
N ASN A 436 27.56 -4.89 -53.21
CA ASN A 436 26.53 -5.91 -53.07
C ASN A 436 25.17 -5.35 -52.63
N LEU A 437 25.13 -4.09 -52.24
CA LEU A 437 23.90 -3.41 -51.85
C LEU A 437 23.43 -2.51 -52.96
N ASP A 438 22.23 -2.79 -53.43
CA ASP A 438 21.54 -1.96 -54.42
C ASP A 438 21.04 -0.66 -53.76
N VAL A 439 21.91 0.30 -53.49
CA VAL A 439 21.58 1.65 -52.98
C VAL A 439 21.55 2.66 -54.11
N ASP A 440 20.80 3.74 -53.92
CA ASP A 440 20.61 4.75 -54.95
C ASP A 440 21.43 6.02 -54.70
N ILE A 441 21.55 6.41 -53.45
CA ILE A 441 22.15 7.68 -53.04
C ILE A 441 23.02 7.48 -51.81
N ILE A 442 24.15 8.20 -51.73
CA ILE A 442 24.92 8.39 -50.50
C ILE A 442 24.80 9.84 -50.05
N LYS A 443 24.68 10.04 -48.73
CA LYS A 443 24.74 11.34 -48.08
C LYS A 443 26.16 11.55 -47.55
N ILE A 444 26.83 12.59 -48.04
CA ILE A 444 28.18 12.95 -47.59
C ILE A 444 28.04 13.78 -46.33
N ASP A 445 28.51 13.20 -45.21
CA ASP A 445 28.38 13.83 -43.89
C ASP A 445 28.99 15.23 -43.82
N LYS A 446 28.38 16.09 -43.02
CA LYS A 446 28.81 17.47 -42.78
C LYS A 446 30.30 17.61 -42.46
N SER A 447 30.89 16.68 -41.70
CA SER A 447 32.31 16.74 -41.34
C SER A 447 33.26 16.71 -42.55
N PHE A 448 32.85 16.07 -43.66
CA PHE A 448 33.59 16.06 -44.90
C PHE A 448 33.35 17.33 -45.73
N VAL A 449 32.15 17.90 -45.64
CA VAL A 449 31.83 19.18 -46.30
C VAL A 449 32.56 20.36 -45.62
N ASP A 450 32.63 20.34 -44.30
CA ASP A 450 33.39 21.35 -43.52
C ASP A 450 34.91 21.22 -43.76
N ALA A 451 35.40 20.03 -44.07
CA ALA A 451 36.82 19.77 -44.31
C ALA A 451 37.30 20.01 -45.75
N LEU A 452 36.43 20.48 -46.66
CA LEU A 452 36.77 20.69 -48.08
C LEU A 452 38.05 21.53 -48.30
N GLU A 453 38.30 22.49 -47.41
CA GLU A 453 39.46 23.38 -47.52
C GLU A 453 40.75 22.78 -46.94
N PHE A 454 40.67 21.71 -46.14
CA PHE A 454 41.79 21.22 -45.30
C PHE A 454 42.16 19.74 -45.50
N LYS A 455 41.26 18.93 -46.08
CA LYS A 455 41.47 17.47 -46.24
C LYS A 455 41.09 16.98 -47.61
N ASN A 456 41.89 16.06 -48.18
CA ASN A 456 41.68 15.46 -49.50
C ASN A 456 40.78 14.20 -49.48
N VAL A 457 39.95 14.01 -48.47
CA VAL A 457 39.10 12.79 -48.32
C VAL A 457 37.83 12.91 -49.18
N THR A 458 37.19 14.04 -49.17
CA THR A 458 35.92 14.27 -49.87
C THR A 458 35.98 14.01 -51.37
N PRO A 459 37.06 14.40 -52.14
CA PRO A 459 37.22 14.02 -53.55
C PRO A 459 37.21 12.49 -53.75
N HIS A 460 37.83 11.71 -52.83
CA HIS A 460 37.85 10.25 -52.94
C HIS A 460 36.47 9.62 -52.69
N ILE A 461 35.69 10.18 -51.81
CA ILE A 461 34.28 9.77 -51.58
C ILE A 461 33.47 10.03 -52.86
N ILE A 462 33.63 11.19 -53.48
CA ILE A 462 32.92 11.57 -54.71
C ILE A 462 33.33 10.63 -55.87
N GLU A 463 34.62 10.37 -56.09
CA GLU A 463 35.11 9.49 -57.15
C GLU A 463 34.61 8.03 -56.91
N MET A 464 34.60 7.56 -55.72
CA MET A 464 34.03 6.25 -55.37
C MET A 464 32.52 6.18 -55.68
N ALA A 465 31.74 7.20 -55.28
CA ALA A 465 30.30 7.26 -55.56
C ALA A 465 30.03 7.25 -57.06
N LYS A 466 30.83 8.00 -57.84
CA LYS A 466 30.75 8.00 -59.29
C LYS A 466 31.07 6.64 -59.91
N ALA A 467 32.14 5.96 -59.41
CA ALA A 467 32.51 4.64 -59.87
C ALA A 467 31.43 3.59 -59.62
N LEU A 468 30.66 3.76 -58.58
CA LEU A 468 29.52 2.93 -58.23
C LEU A 468 28.18 3.39 -58.82
N GLN A 469 28.20 4.47 -59.63
CA GLN A 469 27.01 5.08 -60.23
C GLN A 469 25.95 5.54 -59.25
N LEU A 470 26.38 5.94 -58.03
CA LEU A 470 25.50 6.44 -56.98
C LEU A 470 25.31 7.96 -57.11
N ALA A 471 24.10 8.42 -56.86
CA ALA A 471 23.86 9.85 -56.68
C ALA A 471 24.36 10.30 -55.29
N MET A 472 24.55 11.60 -55.10
CA MET A 472 25.14 12.16 -53.90
C MET A 472 24.31 13.33 -53.37
N VAL A 473 24.08 13.36 -52.05
CA VAL A 473 23.59 14.51 -51.29
C VAL A 473 24.70 14.97 -50.36
N ALA A 474 25.12 16.22 -50.42
CA ALA A 474 26.05 16.80 -49.47
C ALA A 474 25.28 17.43 -48.29
N GLU A 475 25.67 17.07 -47.08
CA GLU A 475 25.06 17.58 -45.86
C GLU A 475 25.81 18.78 -45.27
N GLY A 476 25.09 19.61 -44.50
CA GLY A 476 25.70 20.75 -43.83
C GLY A 476 26.32 21.79 -44.74
N VAL A 477 25.80 21.97 -45.96
CA VAL A 477 26.25 23.03 -46.88
C VAL A 477 25.87 24.39 -46.29
N GLU A 478 26.85 25.17 -45.84
CA GLU A 478 26.65 26.45 -45.15
C GLU A 478 27.11 27.67 -45.96
N THR A 479 27.98 27.45 -46.96
CA THR A 479 28.54 28.55 -47.78
C THR A 479 28.38 28.32 -49.26
N GLU A 480 28.32 29.42 -49.99
CA GLU A 480 28.24 29.39 -51.46
C GLU A 480 29.53 28.81 -52.12
N CYS A 481 30.66 28.90 -51.41
CA CYS A 481 31.90 28.30 -51.82
C CYS A 481 31.81 26.76 -51.78
N GLN A 482 31.31 26.20 -50.71
CA GLN A 482 31.05 24.76 -50.58
C GLN A 482 30.08 24.28 -51.65
N ARG A 483 28.95 24.99 -51.88
CA ARG A 483 27.95 24.65 -52.89
C ARG A 483 28.59 24.55 -54.28
N ARG A 484 29.37 25.57 -54.74
CA ARG A 484 30.02 25.60 -56.03
C ARG A 484 31.04 24.49 -56.17
N TRP A 485 31.88 24.31 -55.17
CA TRP A 485 32.92 23.28 -55.22
C TRP A 485 32.30 21.88 -55.39
N LEU A 486 31.26 21.55 -54.59
CA LEU A 486 30.54 20.29 -54.68
C LEU A 486 29.89 20.08 -56.05
N ALA A 487 29.22 21.10 -56.57
CA ALA A 487 28.59 21.05 -57.91
C ALA A 487 29.59 20.85 -59.04
N GLU A 488 30.77 21.51 -58.95
CA GLU A 488 31.85 21.37 -59.92
C GLU A 488 32.48 19.98 -59.88
N HIS A 489 32.51 19.34 -58.70
CA HIS A 489 33.02 17.98 -58.56
C HIS A 489 31.96 16.90 -58.83
N GLY A 490 30.73 17.31 -59.21
CA GLY A 490 29.69 16.41 -59.70
C GLY A 490 28.76 15.88 -58.64
N VAL A 491 28.72 16.47 -57.47
CA VAL A 491 27.67 16.21 -56.47
C VAL A 491 26.36 16.83 -56.95
N GLN A 492 25.28 16.07 -56.96
CA GLN A 492 24.01 16.48 -57.55
C GLN A 492 23.14 17.29 -56.59
N PHE A 493 23.07 16.87 -55.32
CA PHE A 493 22.15 17.44 -54.36
C PHE A 493 22.86 17.90 -53.09
N GLY A 494 22.20 18.77 -52.36
CA GLY A 494 22.71 19.23 -51.07
C GLY A 494 21.62 19.69 -50.14
N GLN A 495 21.90 19.62 -48.84
CA GLN A 495 21.10 20.20 -47.79
C GLN A 495 22.00 20.94 -46.78
N GLY A 496 21.49 21.99 -46.15
CA GLY A 496 22.25 22.76 -45.18
C GLY A 496 21.70 24.16 -44.98
N TRP A 497 22.36 24.89 -44.09
CA TRP A 497 21.89 26.23 -43.68
C TRP A 497 22.05 27.30 -44.75
N LEU A 498 22.84 27.04 -45.74
CA LEU A 498 22.90 27.91 -46.91
C LEU A 498 21.52 28.02 -47.59
N PHE A 499 20.78 26.93 -47.67
CA PHE A 499 19.48 26.86 -48.30
C PHE A 499 18.36 27.10 -47.32
N CYS A 500 18.23 26.22 -46.33
CA CYS A 500 17.23 26.33 -45.25
C CYS A 500 17.55 25.40 -44.07
N LYS A 501 17.13 25.80 -42.86
CA LYS A 501 17.09 24.91 -41.72
C LYS A 501 15.87 23.99 -41.80
N ALA A 502 15.85 22.94 -40.99
CA ALA A 502 14.66 22.11 -40.87
C ALA A 502 13.46 22.95 -40.34
N LEU A 503 12.36 22.92 -41.05
CA LEU A 503 11.14 23.70 -40.83
C LEU A 503 9.97 22.81 -40.39
N PRO A 504 9.06 23.31 -39.58
CA PRO A 504 7.79 22.65 -39.34
C PRO A 504 6.95 22.65 -40.65
N LYS A 505 5.97 21.72 -40.73
CA LYS A 505 5.14 21.48 -41.92
C LYS A 505 4.69 22.75 -42.66
N ALA A 506 4.06 23.69 -41.99
CA ALA A 506 3.47 24.87 -42.62
C ALA A 506 4.53 25.76 -43.27
N GLU A 507 5.62 26.00 -42.56
CA GLU A 507 6.75 26.81 -43.04
C GLU A 507 7.49 26.11 -44.17
N PHE A 508 7.66 24.78 -44.09
CA PHE A 508 8.28 24.00 -45.16
C PHE A 508 7.46 24.09 -46.47
N ILE A 509 6.13 23.91 -46.41
CA ILE A 509 5.28 23.98 -47.60
C ILE A 509 5.35 25.37 -48.23
N THR A 510 5.32 26.45 -47.46
CA THR A 510 5.46 27.82 -47.96
C THR A 510 6.81 28.01 -48.62
N TRP A 511 7.91 27.62 -47.98
CA TRP A 511 9.25 27.72 -48.51
C TRP A 511 9.41 26.90 -49.82
N ALA A 512 8.86 25.69 -49.87
CA ALA A 512 8.92 24.82 -51.03
C ALA A 512 8.15 25.40 -52.22
N GLN A 513 6.98 26.01 -51.99
CA GLN A 513 6.20 26.67 -53.04
C GLN A 513 6.94 27.87 -53.67
N GLU A 514 7.58 28.69 -52.82
CA GLU A 514 8.40 29.82 -53.28
C GLU A 514 9.59 29.37 -54.13
N ASN A 515 10.22 28.24 -53.77
CA ASN A 515 11.38 27.69 -54.47
C ASN A 515 11.03 26.81 -55.69
N LEU A 516 9.77 26.41 -55.86
CA LEU A 516 9.25 25.80 -57.09
C LEU A 516 8.82 26.84 -58.14
N ALA A 517 8.35 28.02 -57.66
CA ALA A 517 7.82 29.09 -58.54
C ALA A 517 8.88 30.01 -59.15
N GLN A 518 10.15 29.89 -58.76
CA GLN A 518 11.26 30.67 -59.39
C GLN A 518 11.66 30.02 -60.68
N GLU A 519 10.89 30.29 -61.78
CA GLU A 519 11.27 30.04 -63.18
C GLU A 519 12.11 31.18 -63.74
#